data_c9f020e446f16ffdf2bccee3170480f3
#
_entry.id   c9f020e446f16ffdf2bccee3170480f3
#
_cell.length_a   1.000
_cell.length_b   1.000
_cell.length_c   1.000
_cell.angle_alpha   90.00
_cell.angle_beta   90.00
_cell.angle_gamma   90.00
#
_symmetry.space_group_name_H-M   'P 1'
#
loop_
_entity.id
_entity.type
_entity.pdbx_description
1 polymer ?
#
loop_
_entity_poly.entity_id
_entity_poly.type
_entity_poly.pdbx_seq_one_letter_code
_entity_poly.pdbx_strand_id
1 'polypeptide(L)'
;MASYQALSKRHPSFRERSETTDLIVEITLQPWHAFAPDGVILFSDILTPLPAIGVPFDISESKGPVIQSPVRTEEQVRELVPIDLDKLQFVGESLKILRSESYCTAVIVTHRGGSHRRIASELTEVVVILSVQQIDGEAALLGFVGAPWTIATYVVEGGMTNTYTNIKRMCHTAPNVLRGLLSHLAEAISDYIIYQVNSGAQCIQIFDSWGGQLPPHVWEQWSKPYIRQIVAKIKTECPHIPLVLYINGNGGLLERMKDIGVDVIGLDWTVDMADGRRRVGDGISVQGNVDPAYLFSPLPVLTHEIHRVVKAAGPKGHILNLGHGVLQKTPEEAVAHFFDVTRSLRYDTLFQGHLTEELQPVA
;
A
#
# COMPACT_ATOMS: atom_id res chain seq x y z
N MET A 1 -0.19 -8.49 17.54
CA MET A 1 -0.63 -9.91 17.70
C MET A 1 0.29 -10.62 18.67
N ALA A 2 -0.26 -11.47 19.53
CA ALA A 2 0.52 -12.26 20.50
C ALA A 2 1.49 -13.22 19.81
N SER A 3 1.09 -13.82 18.68
CA SER A 3 1.92 -14.67 17.82
C SER A 3 3.17 -13.94 17.33
N TYR A 4 3.03 -12.73 16.80
CA TYR A 4 4.16 -11.93 16.35
C TYR A 4 5.09 -11.54 17.52
N GLN A 5 4.53 -11.17 18.67
CA GLN A 5 5.34 -10.86 19.85
C GLN A 5 6.13 -12.08 20.36
N ALA A 6 5.53 -13.27 20.31
CA ALA A 6 6.25 -14.51 20.67
C ALA A 6 7.36 -14.81 19.68
N LEU A 7 7.12 -14.63 18.37
CA LEU A 7 8.12 -14.80 17.32
C LEU A 7 9.25 -13.77 17.45
N SER A 8 8.93 -12.50 17.67
CA SER A 8 9.95 -11.44 17.80
C SER A 8 10.83 -11.58 19.04
N LYS A 9 10.36 -12.27 20.09
CA LYS A 9 11.20 -12.64 21.24
C LYS A 9 12.21 -13.75 20.90
N ARG A 10 11.83 -14.69 20.01
CA ARG A 10 12.72 -15.77 19.54
C ARG A 10 13.73 -15.24 18.50
N HIS A 11 13.30 -14.30 17.67
CA HIS A 11 14.07 -13.67 16.60
C HIS A 11 14.08 -12.15 16.83
N PRO A 12 14.91 -11.61 17.73
CA PRO A 12 14.85 -10.19 18.12
C PRO A 12 15.25 -9.25 16.99
N SER A 13 16.15 -9.65 16.09
CA SER A 13 16.55 -8.80 14.95
C SER A 13 15.40 -8.62 13.98
N PHE A 14 15.00 -7.35 13.73
CA PHE A 14 14.01 -7.04 12.70
C PHE A 14 14.54 -7.44 11.32
N ARG A 15 15.82 -7.21 11.07
CA ARG A 15 16.47 -7.57 9.81
C ARG A 15 16.40 -9.08 9.55
N GLU A 16 16.71 -9.91 10.56
CA GLU A 16 16.55 -11.36 10.46
C GLU A 16 15.11 -11.72 10.05
N ARG A 17 14.12 -11.14 10.72
CA ARG A 17 12.71 -11.42 10.41
C ARG A 17 12.26 -10.96 9.01
N SER A 18 12.84 -9.87 8.49
CA SER A 18 12.48 -9.30 7.19
C SER A 18 13.35 -9.78 6.01
N GLU A 19 14.41 -10.55 6.27
CA GLU A 19 15.31 -11.08 5.24
C GLU A 19 15.41 -12.62 5.25
N THR A 20 14.66 -13.32 6.14
CA THR A 20 14.59 -14.78 6.18
C THR A 20 13.26 -15.24 5.62
N THR A 21 13.28 -15.99 4.52
CA THR A 21 12.09 -16.43 3.77
C THR A 21 11.04 -17.08 4.67
N ASP A 22 11.39 -18.06 5.51
CA ASP A 22 10.44 -18.77 6.38
C ASP A 22 9.79 -17.84 7.41
N LEU A 23 10.55 -16.89 7.97
CA LEU A 23 10.03 -15.92 8.92
C LEU A 23 9.10 -14.89 8.24
N ILE A 24 9.44 -14.46 7.03
CA ILE A 24 8.58 -13.57 6.24
C ILE A 24 7.23 -14.25 5.97
N VAL A 25 7.26 -15.51 5.52
CA VAL A 25 6.06 -16.29 5.24
C VAL A 25 5.22 -16.45 6.51
N GLU A 26 5.83 -16.93 7.61
CA GLU A 26 5.13 -17.11 8.89
C GLU A 26 4.47 -15.80 9.36
N ILE A 27 5.21 -14.68 9.34
CA ILE A 27 4.67 -13.39 9.80
C ILE A 27 3.55 -12.88 8.88
N THR A 28 3.72 -13.03 7.57
CA THR A 28 2.71 -12.63 6.58
C THR A 28 1.39 -13.38 6.78
N LEU A 29 1.45 -14.67 7.11
CA LEU A 29 0.29 -15.53 7.32
C LEU A 29 -0.42 -15.30 8.67
N GLN A 30 0.27 -14.78 9.69
CA GLN A 30 -0.33 -14.61 11.02
C GLN A 30 -1.62 -13.76 11.01
N PRO A 31 -1.70 -12.59 10.37
CA PRO A 31 -2.96 -11.84 10.28
C PRO A 31 -4.05 -12.57 9.51
N TRP A 32 -3.66 -13.31 8.48
CA TRP A 32 -4.62 -14.08 7.69
C TRP A 32 -5.24 -15.22 8.50
N HIS A 33 -4.43 -16.01 9.21
CA HIS A 33 -4.93 -17.07 10.09
C HIS A 33 -5.80 -16.53 11.23
N ALA A 34 -5.50 -15.32 11.71
CA ALA A 34 -6.25 -14.75 12.83
C ALA A 34 -7.55 -14.06 12.41
N PHE A 35 -7.60 -13.42 11.25
CA PHE A 35 -8.67 -12.50 10.87
C PHE A 35 -9.25 -12.74 9.48
N ALA A 36 -8.65 -13.60 8.66
CA ALA A 36 -9.04 -13.89 7.28
C ALA A 36 -9.36 -12.61 6.45
N PRO A 37 -8.43 -11.66 6.31
CA PRO A 37 -8.62 -10.51 5.43
C PRO A 37 -8.64 -10.94 3.96
N ASP A 38 -9.35 -10.18 3.10
CA ASP A 38 -9.38 -10.42 1.64
C ASP A 38 -8.06 -10.07 0.94
N GLY A 39 -7.16 -9.40 1.63
CA GLY A 39 -5.82 -9.03 1.14
C GLY A 39 -4.75 -9.20 2.20
N VAL A 40 -3.63 -9.79 1.82
CA VAL A 40 -2.47 -10.01 2.69
C VAL A 40 -1.26 -9.32 2.08
N ILE A 41 -0.66 -8.40 2.83
CA ILE A 41 0.56 -7.72 2.40
C ILE A 41 1.79 -8.47 2.89
N LEU A 42 2.78 -8.65 2.00
CA LEU A 42 4.04 -9.28 2.35
C LEU A 42 4.70 -8.56 3.54
N PHE A 43 5.15 -9.30 4.54
CA PHE A 43 5.97 -8.74 5.61
C PHE A 43 7.36 -8.38 5.10
N SER A 44 7.67 -7.09 5.05
CA SER A 44 8.96 -6.55 4.58
C SER A 44 9.13 -5.12 5.10
N ASP A 45 10.18 -4.42 4.65
CA ASP A 45 10.41 -2.99 4.89
C ASP A 45 10.47 -2.23 3.56
N ILE A 46 10.02 -0.96 3.54
CA ILE A 46 10.12 -0.11 2.33
C ILE A 46 11.57 0.14 1.92
N LEU A 47 12.53 0.00 2.83
CA LEU A 47 13.96 0.18 2.58
C LEU A 47 14.68 -1.10 2.12
N THR A 48 13.98 -2.24 2.11
CA THR A 48 14.51 -3.54 1.67
C THR A 48 15.32 -3.46 0.37
N PRO A 49 14.93 -2.69 -0.68
CA PRO A 49 15.71 -2.63 -1.91
C PRO A 49 17.01 -1.80 -1.81
N LEU A 50 17.24 -1.02 -0.76
CA LEU A 50 18.40 -0.13 -0.67
C LEU A 50 19.76 -0.82 -0.76
N PRO A 51 20.03 -1.95 -0.06
CA PRO A 51 21.31 -2.67 -0.23
C PRO A 51 21.54 -3.18 -1.65
N ALA A 52 20.47 -3.45 -2.39
CA ALA A 52 20.55 -3.93 -3.76
C ALA A 52 20.96 -2.82 -4.76
N ILE A 53 20.84 -1.56 -4.38
CA ILE A 53 21.33 -0.39 -5.18
C ILE A 53 22.61 0.22 -4.61
N GLY A 54 23.26 -0.43 -3.66
CA GLY A 54 24.52 0.03 -3.08
C GLY A 54 24.37 0.99 -1.89
N VAL A 55 23.18 1.09 -1.28
CA VAL A 55 22.92 1.91 -0.08
C VAL A 55 22.66 0.99 1.12
N PRO A 56 23.68 0.60 1.87
CA PRO A 56 23.49 -0.22 3.06
C PRO A 56 22.83 0.58 4.17
N PHE A 57 21.90 -0.05 4.88
CA PHE A 57 21.29 0.51 6.08
C PHE A 57 21.22 -0.54 7.19
N ASP A 58 21.00 -0.12 8.40
CA ASP A 58 20.76 -0.97 9.54
C ASP A 58 19.51 -0.51 10.31
N ILE A 59 18.96 -1.35 11.17
CA ILE A 59 17.78 -1.03 11.97
C ILE A 59 18.15 -1.05 13.43
N SER A 60 18.24 0.14 14.01
CA SER A 60 18.46 0.33 15.44
C SER A 60 17.14 0.22 16.19
N GLU A 61 17.09 -0.54 17.27
CA GLU A 61 15.89 -0.66 18.13
C GLU A 61 15.39 0.68 18.68
N SER A 62 16.30 1.63 18.90
CA SER A 62 15.96 2.93 19.50
C SER A 62 15.73 4.03 18.47
N LYS A 63 16.33 3.93 17.27
CA LYS A 63 16.30 4.99 16.26
C LYS A 63 15.57 4.59 14.97
N GLY A 64 15.18 3.31 14.83
CA GLY A 64 14.65 2.78 13.58
C GLY A 64 15.74 2.66 12.50
N PRO A 65 15.41 2.81 11.22
CA PRO A 65 16.36 2.72 10.12
C PRO A 65 17.48 3.76 10.23
N VAL A 66 18.73 3.31 10.02
CA VAL A 66 19.94 4.16 10.03
C VAL A 66 20.74 3.90 8.78
N ILE A 67 20.94 4.92 7.96
CA ILE A 67 21.80 4.88 6.77
C ILE A 67 23.13 5.53 7.15
N GLN A 68 24.18 4.73 7.20
CA GLN A 68 25.50 5.17 7.67
C GLN A 68 26.15 6.17 6.74
N SER A 69 25.93 6.05 5.43
CA SER A 69 26.49 6.91 4.39
C SER A 69 25.36 7.59 3.59
N PRO A 70 24.78 8.69 4.11
CA PRO A 70 23.74 9.43 3.40
C PRO A 70 24.21 9.96 2.05
N VAL A 71 23.36 9.84 1.01
CA VAL A 71 23.68 10.30 -0.35
C VAL A 71 23.23 11.75 -0.53
N ARG A 72 24.20 12.66 -0.73
CA ARG A 72 23.97 14.12 -0.80
C ARG A 72 24.77 14.81 -1.90
N THR A 73 25.70 14.12 -2.53
CA THR A 73 26.57 14.69 -3.57
C THR A 73 26.39 13.97 -4.91
N GLU A 74 26.84 14.62 -5.97
CA GLU A 74 26.76 14.04 -7.31
C GLU A 74 27.63 12.78 -7.44
N GLU A 75 28.79 12.76 -6.82
CA GLU A 75 29.68 11.60 -6.77
C GLU A 75 28.99 10.41 -6.12
N GLN A 76 28.35 10.62 -4.97
CA GLN A 76 27.60 9.56 -4.27
C GLN A 76 26.42 9.04 -5.09
N VAL A 77 25.73 9.89 -5.84
CA VAL A 77 24.66 9.44 -6.75
C VAL A 77 25.22 8.61 -7.91
N ARG A 78 26.39 8.93 -8.44
CA ARG A 78 27.07 8.15 -9.49
C ARG A 78 27.58 6.80 -9.02
N GLU A 79 27.83 6.64 -7.72
CA GLU A 79 28.24 5.38 -7.09
C GLU A 79 27.08 4.39 -6.92
N LEU A 80 25.83 4.86 -7.04
CA LEU A 80 24.66 3.96 -7.00
C LEU A 80 24.70 3.03 -8.21
N VAL A 81 24.35 1.77 -7.95
CA VAL A 81 24.32 0.73 -8.98
C VAL A 81 22.89 0.42 -9.40
N PRO A 82 22.67 -0.11 -10.62
CA PRO A 82 21.38 -0.71 -10.97
C PRO A 82 20.99 -1.75 -9.94
N ILE A 83 19.69 -1.92 -9.71
CA ILE A 83 19.21 -2.83 -8.68
C ILE A 83 19.63 -4.29 -8.96
N ASP A 84 20.30 -4.88 -7.99
CA ASP A 84 20.72 -6.28 -7.99
C ASP A 84 19.62 -7.12 -7.33
N LEU A 85 18.72 -7.67 -8.15
CA LEU A 85 17.58 -8.47 -7.69
C LEU A 85 18.00 -9.79 -7.05
N ASP A 86 19.21 -10.27 -7.28
CA ASP A 86 19.73 -11.48 -6.62
C ASP A 86 19.89 -11.26 -5.11
N LYS A 87 20.11 -10.03 -4.67
CA LYS A 87 20.15 -9.68 -3.24
C LYS A 87 18.75 -9.66 -2.59
N LEU A 88 17.69 -9.80 -3.37
CA LEU A 88 16.29 -9.75 -2.94
C LEU A 88 15.58 -11.11 -3.13
N GLN A 89 16.34 -12.20 -3.32
CA GLN A 89 15.78 -13.54 -3.54
C GLN A 89 14.81 -13.97 -2.44
N PHE A 90 15.09 -13.62 -1.18
CA PHE A 90 14.19 -13.90 -0.06
C PHE A 90 12.79 -13.30 -0.23
N VAL A 91 12.65 -12.12 -0.88
CA VAL A 91 11.36 -11.51 -1.21
C VAL A 91 10.63 -12.34 -2.26
N GLY A 92 11.32 -12.67 -3.37
CA GLY A 92 10.74 -13.46 -4.46
C GLY A 92 10.35 -14.86 -4.04
N GLU A 93 11.17 -15.52 -3.25
CA GLU A 93 10.89 -16.86 -2.69
C GLU A 93 9.67 -16.81 -1.75
N SER A 94 9.64 -15.85 -0.84
CA SER A 94 8.48 -15.67 0.06
C SER A 94 7.17 -15.47 -0.71
N LEU A 95 7.18 -14.61 -1.75
CA LEU A 95 6.01 -14.39 -2.60
C LEU A 95 5.59 -15.66 -3.33
N LYS A 96 6.54 -16.43 -3.87
CA LYS A 96 6.28 -17.72 -4.53
C LYS A 96 5.68 -18.74 -3.58
N ILE A 97 6.21 -18.86 -2.36
CA ILE A 97 5.67 -19.77 -1.33
C ILE A 97 4.24 -19.34 -0.97
N LEU A 98 4.04 -18.08 -0.61
CA LEU A 98 2.73 -17.53 -0.28
C LEU A 98 1.74 -17.72 -1.44
N ARG A 99 2.20 -17.65 -2.67
CA ARG A 99 1.39 -17.84 -3.87
C ARG A 99 1.11 -19.31 -4.19
N SER A 100 2.05 -20.22 -3.91
CA SER A 100 1.89 -21.67 -4.14
C SER A 100 0.92 -22.29 -3.14
N GLU A 101 0.88 -21.75 -1.93
CA GLU A 101 -0.13 -22.06 -0.94
C GLU A 101 -1.47 -21.35 -1.25
N SER A 102 -1.47 -20.46 -2.25
CA SER A 102 -2.62 -19.70 -2.75
C SER A 102 -2.83 -19.98 -4.24
N TYR A 103 -3.51 -21.04 -4.61
CA TYR A 103 -4.05 -21.16 -5.97
C TYR A 103 -5.14 -20.10 -6.16
N CYS A 104 -4.76 -18.90 -6.56
CA CYS A 104 -5.67 -17.80 -6.75
C CYS A 104 -6.08 -17.66 -8.22
N THR A 105 -7.35 -17.82 -8.46
CA THR A 105 -8.00 -17.21 -9.61
C THR A 105 -8.54 -15.87 -9.13
N ALA A 106 -7.96 -14.76 -9.57
CA ALA A 106 -8.52 -13.45 -9.30
C ALA A 106 -9.94 -13.40 -9.87
N VAL A 107 -10.94 -13.37 -9.01
CA VAL A 107 -12.34 -13.24 -9.42
C VAL A 107 -12.72 -11.77 -9.25
N ILE A 108 -12.85 -11.08 -10.36
CA ILE A 108 -13.49 -9.76 -10.39
C ILE A 108 -14.99 -10.00 -10.24
N VAL A 109 -15.54 -9.65 -9.09
CA VAL A 109 -17.00 -9.74 -8.87
C VAL A 109 -17.62 -8.39 -9.18
N THR A 110 -18.31 -8.32 -10.32
CA THR A 110 -19.26 -7.24 -10.58
C THR A 110 -20.59 -7.62 -9.92
N HIS A 111 -21.03 -6.91 -8.90
CA HIS A 111 -22.36 -7.12 -8.33
C HIS A 111 -23.44 -6.61 -9.31
N ARG A 112 -24.03 -7.53 -10.09
CA ARG A 112 -25.41 -7.42 -10.50
C ARG A 112 -26.21 -8.37 -9.62
N GLY A 113 -27.26 -7.88 -9.02
CA GLY A 113 -28.09 -8.63 -8.08
C GLY A 113 -28.49 -10.01 -8.60
N GLY A 114 -28.30 -11.01 -7.75
CA GLY A 114 -28.87 -12.35 -7.90
C GLY A 114 -27.96 -13.34 -8.61
N SER A 115 -27.56 -14.36 -7.84
CA SER A 115 -26.95 -15.63 -8.24
C SER A 115 -25.53 -15.62 -8.84
N HIS A 116 -24.68 -16.40 -8.19
CA HIS A 116 -23.32 -16.73 -8.65
C HIS A 116 -23.33 -17.29 -10.07
N ARG A 117 -22.73 -16.57 -11.00
CA ARG A 117 -22.26 -17.13 -12.27
C ARG A 117 -20.89 -16.55 -12.61
N ARG A 118 -19.95 -17.46 -12.87
CA ARG A 118 -18.66 -17.15 -13.50
C ARG A 118 -18.91 -16.45 -14.83
N ILE A 119 -18.31 -15.28 -15.03
CA ILE A 119 -18.24 -14.65 -16.35
C ILE A 119 -16.78 -14.29 -16.59
N ALA A 120 -16.16 -14.99 -17.51
CA ALA A 120 -14.98 -14.56 -18.19
C ALA A 120 -15.41 -13.66 -19.36
N SER A 121 -14.65 -12.59 -19.60
CA SER A 121 -14.76 -11.63 -20.72
C SER A 121 -15.97 -10.69 -20.69
N GLU A 122 -15.74 -9.48 -20.24
CA GLU A 122 -16.00 -8.20 -20.88
C GLU A 122 -15.68 -7.07 -19.88
N LEU A 123 -14.67 -6.28 -20.23
CA LEU A 123 -14.15 -5.18 -19.43
C LEU A 123 -15.09 -3.99 -19.48
N THR A 124 -15.68 -3.63 -18.37
CA THR A 124 -15.95 -2.21 -18.01
C THR A 124 -16.36 -2.14 -16.54
N GLU A 125 -15.62 -1.37 -15.76
CA GLU A 125 -15.74 -1.09 -14.32
C GLU A 125 -15.13 -2.15 -13.39
N VAL A 126 -13.86 -1.91 -13.03
CA VAL A 126 -13.12 -2.70 -12.04
C VAL A 126 -13.56 -2.27 -10.64
N VAL A 127 -14.48 -3.01 -10.06
CA VAL A 127 -14.66 -3.05 -8.61
C VAL A 127 -13.77 -4.17 -8.10
N VAL A 128 -12.63 -3.83 -7.50
CA VAL A 128 -11.77 -4.81 -6.86
C VAL A 128 -12.40 -5.18 -5.51
N ILE A 129 -13.32 -6.15 -5.51
CA ILE A 129 -13.67 -6.91 -4.33
C ILE A 129 -12.82 -8.17 -4.40
N LEU A 130 -11.78 -8.22 -3.60
CA LEU A 130 -10.96 -9.41 -3.46
C LEU A 130 -11.71 -10.39 -2.56
N SER A 131 -12.46 -11.32 -3.14
CA SER A 131 -13.00 -12.48 -2.44
C SER A 131 -12.22 -13.71 -2.86
N VAL A 132 -11.70 -14.43 -1.94
CA VAL A 132 -10.69 -15.45 -2.10
C VAL A 132 -10.99 -16.63 -1.20
N GLN A 133 -10.72 -17.87 -1.59
CA GLN A 133 -10.96 -19.11 -0.84
C GLN A 133 -9.65 -19.83 -0.50
N GLN A 134 -9.37 -19.91 0.82
CA GLN A 134 -8.16 -20.39 1.52
C GLN A 134 -6.89 -19.80 0.93
N ILE A 135 -5.85 -19.65 1.63
CA ILE A 135 -4.66 -19.19 0.97
C ILE A 135 -4.44 -19.94 -0.35
N ASP A 136 -5.12 -21.02 -0.55
CA ASP A 136 -5.55 -21.60 -1.84
C ASP A 136 -6.57 -20.75 -2.59
N GLY A 137 -6.35 -19.44 -2.73
CA GLY A 137 -7.24 -18.56 -3.45
C GLY A 137 -8.16 -17.67 -2.59
N GLU A 138 -8.00 -17.52 -1.24
CA GLU A 138 -8.85 -16.71 -0.35
C GLU A 138 -8.35 -15.32 -0.03
N ALA A 139 -7.09 -14.92 -0.32
CA ALA A 139 -6.62 -13.56 -0.16
C ALA A 139 -5.73 -13.10 -1.32
N ALA A 140 -5.90 -11.87 -1.76
CA ALA A 140 -4.95 -11.29 -2.68
C ALA A 140 -3.60 -11.07 -1.99
N LEU A 141 -2.54 -11.51 -2.63
CA LEU A 141 -1.18 -11.26 -2.15
C LEU A 141 -0.70 -9.90 -2.65
N LEU A 142 -0.45 -8.98 -1.71
CA LEU A 142 0.01 -7.63 -2.00
C LEU A 142 1.52 -7.53 -1.82
N GLY A 143 2.19 -7.07 -2.89
CA GLY A 143 3.51 -6.49 -2.79
C GLY A 143 3.44 -5.00 -2.48
N PHE A 144 4.57 -4.40 -2.10
CA PHE A 144 4.63 -2.96 -1.87
C PHE A 144 6.03 -2.39 -2.07
N VAL A 145 6.07 -1.07 -2.23
CA VAL A 145 7.31 -0.30 -2.31
C VAL A 145 7.16 1.07 -1.66
N GLY A 146 8.27 1.66 -1.24
CA GLY A 146 8.31 3.08 -0.94
C GLY A 146 8.44 3.89 -2.22
N ALA A 147 7.75 5.03 -2.32
CA ALA A 147 7.89 5.95 -3.44
C ALA A 147 9.27 6.64 -3.44
N PRO A 148 9.78 7.10 -4.59
CA PRO A 148 11.11 7.67 -4.70
C PRO A 148 11.40 8.81 -3.73
N TRP A 149 10.45 9.73 -3.51
CA TRP A 149 10.61 10.81 -2.55
C TRP A 149 10.76 10.29 -1.12
N THR A 150 9.93 9.34 -0.72
CA THR A 150 9.99 8.73 0.62
C THR A 150 11.32 8.02 0.84
N ILE A 151 11.76 7.20 -0.13
CA ILE A 151 13.05 6.50 -0.04
C ILE A 151 14.23 7.49 -0.04
N ALA A 152 14.22 8.50 -0.95
CA ALA A 152 15.24 9.54 -0.98
C ALA A 152 15.33 10.31 0.33
N THR A 153 14.19 10.51 1.01
CA THR A 153 14.17 11.16 2.33
C THR A 153 15.01 10.37 3.33
N TYR A 154 14.81 9.06 3.45
CA TYR A 154 15.64 8.22 4.33
C TYR A 154 17.11 8.24 3.94
N VAL A 155 17.39 8.12 2.63
CA VAL A 155 18.76 8.08 2.08
C VAL A 155 19.51 9.41 2.32
N VAL A 156 18.84 10.54 2.16
CA VAL A 156 19.43 11.87 2.34
C VAL A 156 19.55 12.27 3.82
N GLU A 157 18.49 12.00 4.61
CA GLU A 157 18.51 12.35 6.03
C GLU A 157 19.41 11.42 6.86
N GLY A 158 19.63 10.19 6.41
CA GLY A 158 20.40 9.17 7.11
C GLY A 158 19.55 8.32 8.07
N GLY A 159 18.22 8.43 7.99
CA GLY A 159 17.26 7.72 8.82
C GLY A 159 15.94 8.47 9.00
N MET A 160 15.25 8.18 10.10
CA MET A 160 14.01 8.87 10.43
C MET A 160 14.25 10.33 10.80
N THR A 161 13.35 11.21 10.37
CA THR A 161 13.41 12.65 10.67
C THR A 161 12.00 13.22 10.83
N ASN A 162 11.88 14.27 11.64
CA ASN A 162 10.63 15.04 11.79
C ASN A 162 10.68 16.38 11.05
N THR A 163 11.84 16.78 10.53
CA THR A 163 12.06 18.11 9.93
C THR A 163 12.31 18.08 8.44
N TYR A 164 12.81 16.98 7.89
CA TYR A 164 13.11 16.81 6.46
C TYR A 164 14.06 17.90 5.92
N THR A 165 14.97 18.38 6.76
CA THR A 165 15.75 19.60 6.51
C THR A 165 16.73 19.42 5.37
N ASN A 166 17.46 18.29 5.33
CA ASN A 166 18.48 18.08 4.32
C ASN A 166 17.88 17.90 2.93
N ILE A 167 16.87 17.03 2.80
CA ILE A 167 16.25 16.78 1.50
C ILE A 167 15.50 18.02 0.97
N LYS A 168 14.78 18.76 1.84
CA LYS A 168 14.12 20.01 1.45
C LYS A 168 15.14 21.08 1.06
N ARG A 169 16.28 21.16 1.75
CA ARG A 169 17.37 22.05 1.35
C ARG A 169 17.93 21.69 -0.02
N MET A 170 18.12 20.40 -0.31
CA MET A 170 18.62 19.94 -1.62
C MET A 170 17.70 20.34 -2.78
N CYS A 171 16.38 20.46 -2.56
CA CYS A 171 15.47 20.98 -3.59
C CYS A 171 15.92 22.34 -4.15
N HIS A 172 16.60 23.15 -3.35
CA HIS A 172 17.01 24.51 -3.69
C HIS A 172 18.51 24.66 -3.93
N THR A 173 19.35 23.92 -3.20
CA THR A 173 20.83 24.08 -3.25
C THR A 173 21.52 23.08 -4.16
N ALA A 174 20.91 21.91 -4.41
CA ALA A 174 21.47 20.84 -5.25
C ALA A 174 20.37 20.11 -6.05
N PRO A 175 19.52 20.85 -6.81
CA PRO A 175 18.34 20.25 -7.46
C PRO A 175 18.71 19.15 -8.46
N ASN A 176 19.83 19.26 -9.16
CA ASN A 176 20.25 18.25 -10.13
C ASN A 176 20.70 16.94 -9.47
N VAL A 177 21.38 17.04 -8.32
CA VAL A 177 21.76 15.87 -7.51
C VAL A 177 20.51 15.14 -7.02
N LEU A 178 19.56 15.90 -6.48
CA LEU A 178 18.30 15.30 -6.01
C LEU A 178 17.50 14.67 -7.15
N ARG A 179 17.42 15.32 -8.33
CA ARG A 179 16.77 14.73 -9.51
C ARG A 179 17.44 13.44 -9.96
N GLY A 180 18.78 13.41 -9.96
CA GLY A 180 19.56 12.21 -10.29
C GLY A 180 19.24 11.06 -9.33
N LEU A 181 19.20 11.31 -8.03
CA LEU A 181 18.84 10.34 -7.01
C LEU A 181 17.39 9.84 -7.20
N LEU A 182 16.43 10.74 -7.36
CA LEU A 182 15.02 10.38 -7.54
C LEU A 182 14.76 9.57 -8.83
N SER A 183 15.47 9.90 -9.92
CA SER A 183 15.37 9.15 -11.18
C SER A 183 15.94 7.74 -11.03
N HIS A 184 17.11 7.59 -10.40
CA HIS A 184 17.70 6.29 -10.12
C HIS A 184 16.80 5.43 -9.24
N LEU A 185 16.22 6.01 -8.20
CA LEU A 185 15.26 5.31 -7.32
C LEU A 185 13.98 4.92 -8.07
N ALA A 186 13.47 5.78 -8.95
CA ALA A 186 12.27 5.46 -9.73
C ALA A 186 12.49 4.26 -10.67
N GLU A 187 13.67 4.15 -11.27
CA GLU A 187 14.04 3.00 -12.11
C GLU A 187 14.18 1.74 -11.27
N ALA A 188 14.98 1.77 -10.21
CA ALA A 188 15.18 0.64 -9.33
C ALA A 188 13.89 0.12 -8.68
N ILE A 189 13.02 1.03 -8.23
CA ILE A 189 11.72 0.69 -7.65
C ILE A 189 10.79 0.07 -8.71
N SER A 190 10.82 0.56 -9.95
CA SER A 190 10.05 -0.06 -11.04
C SER A 190 10.46 -1.51 -11.28
N ASP A 191 11.77 -1.78 -11.37
CA ASP A 191 12.30 -3.13 -11.56
C ASP A 191 11.98 -4.04 -10.37
N TYR A 192 12.01 -3.50 -9.16
CA TYR A 192 11.62 -4.22 -7.96
C TYR A 192 10.11 -4.54 -7.92
N ILE A 193 9.25 -3.65 -8.41
CA ILE A 193 7.81 -3.94 -8.57
C ILE A 193 7.62 -5.10 -9.55
N ILE A 194 8.26 -5.04 -10.72
CA ILE A 194 8.17 -6.10 -11.74
C ILE A 194 8.65 -7.43 -11.17
N TYR A 195 9.73 -7.43 -10.41
CA TYR A 195 10.22 -8.60 -9.72
C TYR A 195 9.20 -9.19 -8.73
N GLN A 196 8.53 -8.35 -7.91
CA GLN A 196 7.48 -8.79 -7.00
C GLN A 196 6.28 -9.39 -7.76
N VAL A 197 5.86 -8.74 -8.86
CA VAL A 197 4.76 -9.23 -9.72
C VAL A 197 5.12 -10.59 -10.32
N ASN A 198 6.31 -10.73 -10.90
CA ASN A 198 6.77 -11.98 -11.49
C ASN A 198 6.96 -13.09 -10.43
N SER A 199 7.11 -12.72 -9.18
CA SER A 199 7.22 -13.64 -8.04
C SER A 199 5.86 -13.99 -7.42
N GLY A 200 4.74 -13.37 -7.87
CA GLY A 200 3.40 -13.76 -7.44
C GLY A 200 2.55 -12.67 -6.78
N ALA A 201 3.06 -11.45 -6.62
CA ALA A 201 2.24 -10.34 -6.13
C ALA A 201 1.10 -10.03 -7.12
N GLN A 202 -0.11 -9.84 -6.59
CA GLN A 202 -1.34 -9.63 -7.38
C GLN A 202 -1.81 -8.19 -7.37
N CYS A 203 -1.28 -7.39 -6.47
CA CYS A 203 -1.51 -5.96 -6.35
C CYS A 203 -0.26 -5.32 -5.76
N ILE A 204 0.05 -4.09 -6.13
CA ILE A 204 1.20 -3.36 -5.58
C ILE A 204 0.73 -2.08 -4.92
N GLN A 205 1.14 -1.88 -3.66
CA GLN A 205 0.92 -0.63 -2.96
C GLN A 205 2.19 0.22 -2.95
N ILE A 206 2.08 1.46 -3.44
CA ILE A 206 3.15 2.46 -3.45
C ILE A 206 2.93 3.39 -2.25
N PHE A 207 3.89 3.41 -1.32
CA PHE A 207 3.85 4.24 -0.13
C PHE A 207 4.70 5.50 -0.30
N ASP A 208 4.05 6.66 -0.53
CA ASP A 208 4.71 7.96 -0.44
C ASP A 208 4.50 8.58 0.95
N SER A 209 4.92 7.86 1.99
CA SER A 209 4.67 8.19 3.40
C SER A 209 5.07 9.62 3.78
N TRP A 210 6.10 10.17 3.13
CA TRP A 210 6.59 11.53 3.39
C TRP A 210 6.13 12.57 2.36
N GLY A 211 5.33 12.16 1.36
CA GLY A 211 4.79 13.05 0.33
C GLY A 211 3.90 14.16 0.90
N GLY A 212 3.07 13.83 1.90
CA GLY A 212 2.19 14.79 2.57
C GLY A 212 2.91 15.84 3.44
N GLN A 213 4.24 15.70 3.65
CA GLN A 213 5.06 16.72 4.29
C GLN A 213 5.52 17.82 3.35
N LEU A 214 5.12 17.73 2.07
CA LEU A 214 5.39 18.72 1.04
C LEU A 214 4.16 19.58 0.77
N PRO A 215 4.33 20.90 0.59
CA PRO A 215 3.28 21.70 -0.03
C PRO A 215 2.89 21.10 -1.39
N PRO A 216 1.62 21.19 -1.83
CA PRO A 216 1.16 20.53 -3.04
C PRO A 216 1.99 20.83 -4.29
N HIS A 217 2.40 22.09 -4.52
CA HIS A 217 3.23 22.46 -5.67
C HIS A 217 4.66 21.86 -5.60
N VAL A 218 5.20 21.67 -4.39
CA VAL A 218 6.52 21.03 -4.20
C VAL A 218 6.39 19.52 -4.43
N TRP A 219 5.32 18.89 -3.97
CA TRP A 219 5.03 17.48 -4.25
C TRP A 219 4.89 17.24 -5.76
N GLU A 220 4.19 18.11 -6.49
CA GLU A 220 4.07 18.03 -7.95
C GLU A 220 5.45 18.13 -8.66
N GLN A 221 6.39 18.85 -8.07
CA GLN A 221 7.73 19.01 -8.63
C GLN A 221 8.68 17.85 -8.28
N TRP A 222 8.58 17.29 -7.06
CA TRP A 222 9.63 16.44 -6.50
C TRP A 222 9.21 15.00 -6.21
N SER A 223 7.92 14.68 -6.15
CA SER A 223 7.44 13.32 -5.95
C SER A 223 6.62 12.81 -7.13
N LYS A 224 5.57 13.53 -7.52
CA LYS A 224 4.63 13.14 -8.58
C LYS A 224 5.29 12.65 -9.89
N PRO A 225 6.33 13.33 -10.46
CA PRO A 225 6.90 12.93 -11.74
C PRO A 225 7.50 11.51 -11.70
N TYR A 226 8.13 11.16 -10.58
CA TYR A 226 8.80 9.88 -10.41
C TYR A 226 7.80 8.74 -10.13
N ILE A 227 6.72 9.04 -9.40
CA ILE A 227 5.62 8.08 -9.24
C ILE A 227 4.94 7.83 -10.60
N ARG A 228 4.71 8.86 -11.41
CA ARG A 228 4.19 8.71 -12.78
C ARG A 228 5.09 7.87 -13.66
N GLN A 229 6.41 8.03 -13.56
CA GLN A 229 7.38 7.21 -14.28
C GLN A 229 7.23 5.72 -13.92
N ILE A 230 7.14 5.41 -12.62
CA ILE A 230 6.91 4.04 -12.13
C ILE A 230 5.58 3.50 -12.68
N VAL A 231 4.49 4.24 -12.49
CA VAL A 231 3.15 3.82 -12.92
C VAL A 231 3.12 3.55 -14.44
N ALA A 232 3.69 4.45 -15.24
CA ALA A 232 3.76 4.29 -16.70
C ALA A 232 4.51 3.02 -17.12
N LYS A 233 5.68 2.74 -16.48
CA LYS A 233 6.45 1.53 -16.75
C LYS A 233 5.67 0.28 -16.36
N ILE A 234 5.08 0.25 -15.17
CA ILE A 234 4.32 -0.92 -14.69
C ILE A 234 3.06 -1.16 -15.54
N LYS A 235 2.33 -0.12 -15.93
CA LYS A 235 1.16 -0.27 -16.80
C LYS A 235 1.52 -0.74 -18.21
N THR A 236 2.76 -0.54 -18.63
CA THR A 236 3.28 -1.07 -19.91
C THR A 236 3.70 -2.54 -19.78
N GLU A 237 4.44 -2.90 -18.75
CA GLU A 237 5.03 -4.23 -18.59
C GLU A 237 4.10 -5.23 -17.89
N CYS A 238 3.28 -4.74 -16.94
CA CYS A 238 2.35 -5.52 -16.14
C CYS A 238 0.95 -4.87 -16.11
N PRO A 239 0.27 -4.71 -17.26
CA PRO A 239 -0.96 -3.90 -17.39
C PRO A 239 -2.12 -4.41 -16.54
N HIS A 240 -2.12 -5.70 -16.18
CA HIS A 240 -3.16 -6.36 -15.37
C HIS A 240 -3.01 -6.14 -13.86
N ILE A 241 -1.88 -5.56 -13.41
CA ILE A 241 -1.62 -5.39 -11.97
C ILE A 241 -2.25 -4.09 -11.47
N PRO A 242 -3.17 -4.17 -10.47
CA PRO A 242 -3.67 -3.00 -9.78
C PRO A 242 -2.57 -2.30 -8.99
N LEU A 243 -2.55 -0.96 -9.07
CA LEU A 243 -1.65 -0.11 -8.32
C LEU A 243 -2.43 0.74 -7.32
N VAL A 244 -2.04 0.69 -6.06
CA VAL A 244 -2.58 1.53 -4.99
C VAL A 244 -1.54 2.59 -4.65
N LEU A 245 -1.91 3.86 -4.59
CA LEU A 245 -1.05 4.94 -4.09
C LEU A 245 -1.57 5.43 -2.74
N TYR A 246 -0.74 5.37 -1.71
CA TYR A 246 -1.01 5.93 -0.40
C TYR A 246 0.00 7.02 -0.04
N ILE A 247 -0.50 8.15 0.45
CA ILE A 247 0.31 9.26 0.98
C ILE A 247 -0.21 9.59 2.37
N ASN A 248 0.64 9.62 3.37
CA ASN A 248 0.26 10.04 4.71
C ASN A 248 -0.03 11.56 4.72
N GLY A 249 -1.21 11.98 5.20
CA GLY A 249 -1.64 13.37 5.17
C GLY A 249 -2.04 13.89 3.77
N ASN A 250 -2.67 13.06 2.95
CA ASN A 250 -2.94 13.36 1.54
C ASN A 250 -4.13 14.30 1.27
N GLY A 251 -4.79 14.82 2.29
CA GLY A 251 -5.96 15.68 2.12
C GLY A 251 -5.77 16.88 1.18
N GLY A 252 -4.55 17.43 1.08
CA GLY A 252 -4.22 18.52 0.14
C GLY A 252 -3.78 18.06 -1.26
N LEU A 253 -3.73 16.74 -1.53
CA LEU A 253 -3.11 16.17 -2.72
C LEU A 253 -4.06 15.36 -3.62
N LEU A 254 -5.30 15.11 -3.20
CA LEU A 254 -6.20 14.15 -3.84
C LEU A 254 -6.41 14.40 -5.33
N GLU A 255 -6.68 15.65 -5.72
CA GLU A 255 -6.87 16.02 -7.13
C GLU A 255 -5.60 15.81 -7.97
N ARG A 256 -4.43 15.98 -7.35
CA ARG A 256 -3.12 15.77 -7.97
C ARG A 256 -2.74 14.31 -8.11
N MET A 257 -3.25 13.46 -7.20
CA MET A 257 -3.05 12.03 -7.24
C MET A 257 -3.84 11.36 -8.38
N LYS A 258 -5.01 11.89 -8.72
CA LYS A 258 -5.86 11.36 -9.81
C LYS A 258 -5.13 11.21 -11.15
N ASP A 259 -4.28 12.18 -11.47
CA ASP A 259 -3.60 12.25 -12.79
C ASP A 259 -2.37 11.33 -12.87
N ILE A 260 -2.07 10.55 -11.84
CA ILE A 260 -0.89 9.69 -11.83
C ILE A 260 -1.11 8.42 -12.68
N GLY A 261 -2.36 7.92 -12.71
CA GLY A 261 -2.72 6.72 -13.47
C GLY A 261 -2.74 5.45 -12.62
N VAL A 262 -2.85 5.58 -11.29
CA VAL A 262 -3.08 4.45 -10.38
C VAL A 262 -4.55 4.03 -10.40
N ASP A 263 -4.84 2.79 -10.01
CA ASP A 263 -6.20 2.25 -9.97
C ASP A 263 -6.93 2.60 -8.68
N VAL A 264 -6.18 2.78 -7.58
CA VAL A 264 -6.71 3.00 -6.24
C VAL A 264 -5.93 4.12 -5.55
N ILE A 265 -6.65 5.03 -4.90
CA ILE A 265 -6.07 6.03 -3.99
C ILE A 265 -6.40 5.64 -2.56
N GLY A 266 -5.36 5.36 -1.77
CA GLY A 266 -5.49 5.19 -0.33
C GLY A 266 -5.70 6.54 0.36
N LEU A 267 -6.83 6.69 1.05
CA LEU A 267 -7.17 7.90 1.80
C LEU A 267 -6.58 7.82 3.20
N ASP A 268 -5.94 8.90 3.61
CA ASP A 268 -5.47 9.08 4.99
C ASP A 268 -6.67 9.25 5.95
N TRP A 269 -6.53 8.84 7.22
CA TRP A 269 -7.62 8.93 8.22
C TRP A 269 -8.08 10.36 8.49
N THR A 270 -7.26 11.36 8.19
CA THR A 270 -7.61 12.79 8.36
C THR A 270 -8.54 13.32 7.27
N VAL A 271 -8.79 12.53 6.23
CA VAL A 271 -9.70 12.88 5.13
C VAL A 271 -11.09 12.37 5.46
N ASP A 272 -12.12 13.22 5.40
CA ASP A 272 -13.50 12.73 5.39
C ASP A 272 -13.74 11.87 4.14
N MET A 273 -14.28 10.66 4.33
CA MET A 273 -14.46 9.68 3.23
C MET A 273 -15.37 10.23 2.12
N ALA A 274 -16.47 10.90 2.47
CA ALA A 274 -17.39 11.45 1.47
C ALA A 274 -16.74 12.60 0.67
N ASP A 275 -15.96 13.47 1.35
CA ASP A 275 -15.19 14.52 0.68
C ASP A 275 -14.10 13.92 -0.21
N GLY A 276 -13.35 12.95 0.30
CA GLY A 276 -12.32 12.25 -0.45
C GLY A 276 -12.88 11.58 -1.71
N ARG A 277 -13.98 10.83 -1.58
CA ARG A 277 -14.65 10.18 -2.70
C ARG A 277 -15.10 11.16 -3.77
N ARG A 278 -15.75 12.25 -3.35
CA ARG A 278 -16.21 13.33 -4.26
C ARG A 278 -15.02 13.95 -5.02
N ARG A 279 -13.90 14.21 -4.35
CA ARG A 279 -12.72 14.86 -4.93
C ARG A 279 -11.94 13.92 -5.84
N VAL A 280 -11.83 12.64 -5.48
CA VAL A 280 -11.22 11.60 -6.33
C VAL A 280 -12.10 11.30 -7.54
N GLY A 281 -13.44 11.29 -7.38
CA GLY A 281 -14.40 10.98 -8.43
C GLY A 281 -14.58 9.49 -8.66
N ASP A 282 -15.53 9.11 -9.51
CA ASP A 282 -15.98 7.72 -9.67
C ASP A 282 -15.06 6.86 -10.55
N GLY A 283 -14.15 7.49 -11.30
CA GLY A 283 -13.23 6.80 -12.21
C GLY A 283 -12.03 6.11 -11.53
N ILE A 284 -11.83 6.30 -10.22
CA ILE A 284 -10.73 5.72 -9.44
C ILE A 284 -11.29 5.16 -8.14
N SER A 285 -10.88 3.96 -7.78
CA SER A 285 -11.25 3.34 -6.51
C SER A 285 -10.54 4.04 -5.33
N VAL A 286 -11.14 3.97 -4.14
CA VAL A 286 -10.53 4.46 -2.91
C VAL A 286 -10.30 3.33 -1.92
N GLN A 287 -9.24 3.43 -1.14
CA GLN A 287 -8.93 2.52 -0.03
C GLN A 287 -8.91 3.29 1.28
N GLY A 288 -9.44 2.70 2.33
CA GLY A 288 -9.39 3.25 3.68
C GLY A 288 -10.80 3.46 4.23
N ASN A 289 -10.97 4.35 5.21
CA ASN A 289 -9.94 5.13 5.87
C ASN A 289 -10.30 5.31 7.37
N VAL A 290 -10.76 4.21 7.98
CA VAL A 290 -11.06 4.25 9.42
C VAL A 290 -9.82 4.68 10.18
N ASP A 291 -9.95 5.67 11.08
CA ASP A 291 -8.84 6.09 11.92
C ASP A 291 -8.43 4.92 12.84
N PRO A 292 -7.16 4.52 12.85
CA PRO A 292 -6.65 3.44 13.70
C PRO A 292 -6.97 3.64 15.19
N ALA A 293 -7.18 4.88 15.64
CA ALA A 293 -7.55 5.18 17.03
C ALA A 293 -8.92 4.60 17.43
N TYR A 294 -9.84 4.37 16.47
CA TYR A 294 -11.12 3.73 16.76
C TYR A 294 -10.99 2.29 17.24
N LEU A 295 -9.87 1.62 16.94
CA LEU A 295 -9.59 0.28 17.47
C LEU A 295 -9.37 0.25 19.00
N PHE A 296 -9.27 1.40 19.64
CA PHE A 296 -9.23 1.53 21.11
C PHE A 296 -10.58 1.96 21.71
N SER A 297 -11.59 2.16 20.86
CA SER A 297 -12.93 2.55 21.29
C SER A 297 -13.77 1.33 21.69
N PRO A 298 -14.89 1.52 22.43
CA PRO A 298 -15.88 0.46 22.62
C PRO A 298 -16.35 -0.11 21.28
N LEU A 299 -16.54 -1.44 21.19
CA LEU A 299 -16.87 -2.13 19.94
C LEU A 299 -18.09 -1.54 19.20
N PRO A 300 -19.19 -1.10 19.87
CA PRO A 300 -20.30 -0.46 19.18
C PRO A 300 -19.92 0.87 18.48
N VAL A 301 -18.97 1.62 19.04
CA VAL A 301 -18.46 2.87 18.44
C VAL A 301 -17.65 2.54 17.18
N LEU A 302 -16.81 1.52 17.25
CA LEU A 302 -16.06 1.02 16.08
C LEU A 302 -17.01 0.53 14.99
N THR A 303 -18.05 -0.24 15.35
CA THR A 303 -19.09 -0.68 14.39
C THR A 303 -19.75 0.50 13.68
N HIS A 304 -20.13 1.53 14.45
CA HIS A 304 -20.73 2.73 13.87
C HIS A 304 -19.81 3.43 12.88
N GLU A 305 -18.53 3.57 13.21
CA GLU A 305 -17.53 4.21 12.35
C GLU A 305 -17.29 3.42 11.05
N ILE A 306 -17.20 2.08 11.13
CA ILE A 306 -17.09 1.22 9.95
C ILE A 306 -18.27 1.47 9.00
N HIS A 307 -19.50 1.44 9.53
CA HIS A 307 -20.70 1.70 8.72
C HIS A 307 -20.70 3.11 8.12
N ARG A 308 -20.25 4.12 8.90
CA ARG A 308 -20.15 5.51 8.41
C ARG A 308 -19.21 5.62 7.23
N VAL A 309 -18.01 5.02 7.34
CA VAL A 309 -16.99 5.06 6.28
C VAL A 309 -17.49 4.33 5.04
N VAL A 310 -18.05 3.13 5.18
CA VAL A 310 -18.57 2.35 4.04
C VAL A 310 -19.70 3.10 3.33
N LYS A 311 -20.68 3.66 4.09
CA LYS A 311 -21.76 4.45 3.49
C LYS A 311 -21.22 5.68 2.74
N ALA A 312 -20.25 6.38 3.32
CA ALA A 312 -19.64 7.54 2.71
C ALA A 312 -18.82 7.23 1.45
N ALA A 313 -18.21 6.06 1.40
CA ALA A 313 -17.44 5.59 0.24
C ALA A 313 -18.33 5.22 -0.96
N GLY A 314 -19.58 4.85 -0.70
CA GLY A 314 -20.53 4.45 -1.74
C GLY A 314 -20.50 2.95 -2.06
N PRO A 315 -21.41 2.50 -2.94
CA PRO A 315 -21.64 1.08 -3.19
C PRO A 315 -20.55 0.40 -4.05
N LYS A 316 -19.67 1.17 -4.69
CA LYS A 316 -18.68 0.66 -5.65
C LYS A 316 -17.31 1.31 -5.46
N GLY A 317 -16.24 0.60 -5.83
CA GLY A 317 -14.88 1.13 -5.87
C GLY A 317 -14.30 1.50 -4.50
N HIS A 318 -14.63 0.73 -3.45
CA HIS A 318 -14.10 0.93 -2.11
C HIS A 318 -13.43 -0.34 -1.58
N ILE A 319 -12.20 -0.21 -1.13
CA ILE A 319 -11.48 -1.22 -0.34
C ILE A 319 -11.47 -0.73 1.10
N LEU A 320 -12.28 -1.37 1.98
CA LEU A 320 -12.30 -0.98 3.38
C LEU A 320 -10.97 -1.33 4.06
N ASN A 321 -10.38 -0.34 4.67
CA ASN A 321 -9.12 -0.46 5.42
C ASN A 321 -9.07 0.63 6.49
N LEU A 322 -8.05 0.56 7.34
CA LEU A 322 -7.66 1.71 8.16
C LEU A 322 -7.02 2.80 7.29
N GLY A 323 -7.10 4.04 7.73
CA GLY A 323 -6.45 5.17 7.06
C GLY A 323 -4.94 5.30 7.37
N HIS A 324 -4.39 4.37 8.14
CA HIS A 324 -2.95 4.19 8.44
C HIS A 324 -2.74 2.80 9.05
N GLY A 325 -1.49 2.42 9.31
CA GLY A 325 -1.17 1.18 10.03
C GLY A 325 -1.75 1.17 11.46
N VAL A 326 -1.95 -0.03 12.00
CA VAL A 326 -2.39 -0.24 13.40
C VAL A 326 -1.41 0.41 14.38
N LEU A 327 -1.95 1.00 15.44
CA LEU A 327 -1.16 1.62 16.49
C LEU A 327 -0.58 0.56 17.44
N GLN A 328 0.53 0.90 18.08
CA GLN A 328 1.12 0.04 19.08
C GLN A 328 0.09 -0.22 20.22
N LYS A 329 0.00 -1.47 20.69
CA LYS A 329 -0.96 -1.93 21.69
C LYS A 329 -2.43 -1.98 21.23
N THR A 330 -2.71 -1.90 19.93
CA THR A 330 -4.07 -2.15 19.41
C THR A 330 -4.59 -3.49 19.91
N PRO A 331 -5.80 -3.54 20.52
CA PRO A 331 -6.41 -4.79 20.99
C PRO A 331 -6.71 -5.74 19.82
N GLU A 332 -6.32 -7.01 19.93
CA GLU A 332 -6.63 -8.01 18.88
C GLU A 332 -8.13 -8.23 18.71
N GLU A 333 -8.89 -8.14 19.79
CA GLU A 333 -10.35 -8.22 19.78
C GLU A 333 -10.98 -7.14 18.90
N ALA A 334 -10.47 -5.90 18.97
CA ALA A 334 -10.97 -4.80 18.13
C ALA A 334 -10.67 -5.03 16.64
N VAL A 335 -9.51 -5.63 16.33
CA VAL A 335 -9.17 -6.01 14.95
C VAL A 335 -10.07 -7.14 14.46
N ALA A 336 -10.29 -8.18 15.27
CA ALA A 336 -11.23 -9.26 14.94
C ALA A 336 -12.63 -8.70 14.70
N HIS A 337 -13.12 -7.84 15.59
CA HIS A 337 -14.41 -7.19 15.45
C HIS A 337 -14.52 -6.34 14.17
N PHE A 338 -13.46 -5.63 13.77
CA PHE A 338 -13.43 -4.88 12.52
C PHE A 338 -13.72 -5.80 11.32
N PHE A 339 -13.07 -6.97 11.24
CA PHE A 339 -13.29 -7.93 10.16
C PHE A 339 -14.68 -8.60 10.25
N ASP A 340 -15.17 -8.91 11.45
CA ASP A 340 -16.49 -9.50 11.65
C ASP A 340 -17.61 -8.56 11.20
N VAL A 341 -17.53 -7.28 11.58
CA VAL A 341 -18.46 -6.25 11.11
C VAL A 341 -18.38 -6.12 9.59
N THR A 342 -17.18 -6.05 9.03
CA THR A 342 -16.97 -5.93 7.57
C THR A 342 -17.64 -7.07 6.80
N ARG A 343 -17.47 -8.33 7.24
CA ARG A 343 -18.09 -9.50 6.64
C ARG A 343 -19.61 -9.54 6.80
N SER A 344 -20.14 -8.93 7.84
CA SER A 344 -21.58 -8.84 8.09
C SER A 344 -22.29 -7.75 7.30
N LEU A 345 -21.57 -6.89 6.60
CA LEU A 345 -22.17 -5.79 5.84
C LEU A 345 -23.10 -6.30 4.73
N ARG A 346 -24.30 -5.76 4.73
CA ARG A 346 -25.34 -6.05 3.71
C ARG A 346 -25.47 -4.86 2.80
N TYR A 347 -24.72 -4.86 1.69
CA TYR A 347 -24.68 -3.76 0.71
C TYR A 347 -26.05 -3.46 0.10
N ASP A 348 -26.87 -4.49 -0.14
CA ASP A 348 -28.26 -4.37 -0.57
C ASP A 348 -29.10 -3.49 0.38
N THR A 349 -28.91 -3.67 1.67
CA THR A 349 -29.62 -2.87 2.69
C THR A 349 -29.00 -1.49 2.91
N LEU A 350 -27.67 -1.42 2.87
CA LEU A 350 -26.94 -0.17 3.11
C LEU A 350 -27.20 0.88 2.02
N PHE A 351 -27.47 0.45 0.78
CA PHE A 351 -27.60 1.30 -0.40
C PHE A 351 -28.93 1.18 -1.13
N GLN A 352 -30.01 0.74 -0.45
CA GLN A 352 -31.36 0.53 -1.03
C GLN A 352 -31.94 1.72 -1.81
N GLY A 353 -31.45 2.95 -1.57
CA GLY A 353 -31.89 4.14 -2.31
C GLY A 353 -31.13 4.42 -3.61
N HIS A 354 -29.93 3.91 -3.79
CA HIS A 354 -29.08 4.19 -4.96
C HIS A 354 -29.29 3.19 -6.11
N LEU A 355 -29.77 1.98 -5.83
CA LEU A 355 -30.00 0.95 -6.84
C LEU A 355 -31.25 1.18 -7.69
N THR A 356 -32.16 2.07 -7.26
CA THR A 356 -33.40 2.40 -7.99
C THR A 356 -33.24 3.51 -9.01
N GLU A 357 -32.22 4.36 -8.91
CA GLU A 357 -32.00 5.45 -9.87
C GLU A 357 -31.32 4.98 -11.18
N GLU A 358 -30.53 3.89 -11.15
CA GLU A 358 -29.89 3.33 -12.36
C GLU A 358 -30.86 2.56 -13.28
N LEU A 359 -32.12 2.32 -12.88
CA LEU A 359 -33.10 1.55 -13.63
C LEU A 359 -34.18 2.40 -14.31
N GLN A 360 -34.11 3.72 -14.30
CA GLN A 360 -35.03 4.52 -15.10
C GLN A 360 -34.47 4.66 -16.52
N PRO A 361 -35.16 4.12 -17.54
CA PRO A 361 -34.80 4.38 -18.91
C PRO A 361 -34.98 5.87 -19.20
N VAL A 362 -33.94 6.47 -19.78
CA VAL A 362 -34.03 7.83 -20.32
C VAL A 362 -35.14 7.81 -21.36
N ALA A 363 -36.20 8.58 -21.10
CA ALA A 363 -37.33 8.76 -22.00
C ALA A 363 -36.96 9.70 -23.15
#